data_fe7f3bf5421eff48346a61549ab76c3e
#
_entry.id   fe7f3bf5421eff48346a61549ab76c3e
#
_cell.length_a   1.000
_cell.length_b   1.000
_cell.length_c   1.000
_cell.angle_alpha   90.00
_cell.angle_beta   90.00
_cell.angle_gamma   90.00
#
_symmetry.space_group_name_H-M   'P 1'
#
loop_
_entity.id
_entity.type
_entity.pdbx_description
1 polymer ?
#
loop_
_entity_poly.entity_id
_entity_poly.type
_entity_poly.pdbx_seq_one_letter_code
_entity_poly.pdbx_strand_id
1 'polypeptide(L)'
;MEAKAPVFVARGQASASGRPAAVAWDGSLQSARAVRAAIPLLKDASKVAILQNPDELDLSPGAQADPRRLARYLDARGIAIDTTIEVRGRHVGQALLDAACKNAAALLVAGAYGHSRIGEALFGGATRAMLSAKTGPHLFLSH
;
A
#
# COMPACT_ATOMS: atom_id res chain seq x y z
N MET A 1 7.53 -24.16 -6.62
CA MET A 1 7.28 -23.03 -5.70
C MET A 1 7.44 -21.73 -6.45
N GLU A 2 6.40 -20.95 -6.50
CA GLU A 2 6.47 -19.67 -7.19
C GLU A 2 7.15 -18.63 -6.32
N ALA A 3 8.09 -17.91 -6.91
CA ALA A 3 8.70 -16.76 -6.25
C ALA A 3 7.68 -15.62 -6.23
N LYS A 4 7.39 -15.12 -5.03
CA LYS A 4 6.46 -14.00 -4.85
C LYS A 4 7.25 -12.70 -4.85
N ALA A 5 7.70 -12.30 -6.03
CA ALA A 5 8.45 -11.08 -6.17
C ALA A 5 7.52 -9.86 -6.15
N PRO A 6 7.95 -8.75 -5.56
CA PRO A 6 7.20 -7.51 -5.66
C PRO A 6 7.22 -6.97 -7.08
N VAL A 7 6.21 -6.19 -7.42
CA VAL A 7 6.07 -5.57 -8.73
C VAL A 7 6.07 -4.06 -8.55
N PHE A 8 6.93 -3.37 -9.27
CA PHE A 8 6.93 -1.91 -9.34
C PHE A 8 6.31 -1.48 -10.65
N VAL A 9 5.24 -0.72 -10.57
CA VAL A 9 4.56 -0.16 -11.75
C VAL A 9 4.88 1.33 -11.81
N ALA A 10 5.77 1.69 -12.72
CA ALA A 10 6.14 3.09 -12.92
C ALA A 10 5.06 3.81 -13.73
N ARG A 11 4.72 5.02 -13.29
CA ARG A 11 3.75 5.88 -13.98
C ARG A 11 4.36 7.24 -14.21
N GLY A 12 4.37 7.64 -15.47
CA GLY A 12 5.02 8.88 -15.86
C GLY A 12 6.52 8.80 -15.73
N GLN A 13 7.18 9.95 -15.84
CA GLN A 13 8.65 10.03 -15.86
C GLN A 13 9.24 10.59 -14.57
N ALA A 14 8.41 11.13 -13.67
CA ALA A 14 8.90 11.72 -12.43
C ALA A 14 9.33 10.62 -11.46
N SER A 15 10.51 10.80 -10.84
CA SER A 15 10.98 9.92 -9.79
C SER A 15 10.15 10.06 -8.52
N ALA A 16 9.98 8.98 -7.77
CA ALA A 16 9.38 9.03 -6.44
C ALA A 16 10.38 9.46 -5.36
N SER A 17 11.66 9.48 -5.68
CA SER A 17 12.73 9.82 -4.74
C SER A 17 12.55 11.21 -4.12
N GLY A 18 12.68 11.28 -2.80
CA GLY A 18 12.55 12.54 -2.07
C GLY A 18 11.14 13.12 -2.02
N ARG A 19 10.14 12.38 -2.49
CA ARG A 19 8.74 12.80 -2.53
C ARG A 19 7.91 12.00 -1.53
N PRO A 20 6.69 12.46 -1.20
CA PRO A 20 5.82 11.72 -0.28
C PRO A 20 5.45 10.33 -0.80
N ALA A 21 5.29 9.40 0.12
CA ALA A 21 4.80 8.05 -0.17
C ALA A 21 3.60 7.72 0.72
N ALA A 22 2.82 6.76 0.30
CA ALA A 22 1.70 6.24 1.06
C ALA A 22 1.78 4.72 1.12
N VAL A 23 1.30 4.15 2.22
CA VAL A 23 1.20 2.72 2.42
C VAL A 23 -0.27 2.38 2.65
N ALA A 24 -0.85 1.53 1.81
CA ALA A 24 -2.17 0.97 2.04
C ALA A 24 -2.03 -0.23 2.99
N TRP A 25 -2.66 -0.14 4.15
CA TRP A 25 -2.46 -1.11 5.22
C TRP A 25 -3.77 -1.75 5.65
N ASP A 26 -3.87 -3.07 5.51
CA ASP A 26 -5.03 -3.83 5.96
C ASP A 26 -4.68 -4.89 7.03
N GLY A 27 -3.41 -4.98 7.42
CA GLY A 27 -2.93 -5.96 8.37
C GLY A 27 -2.65 -7.34 7.79
N SER A 28 -2.86 -7.52 6.49
CA SER A 28 -2.63 -8.81 5.82
C SER A 28 -1.15 -9.13 5.69
N LEU A 29 -0.87 -10.40 5.45
CA LEU A 29 0.49 -10.86 5.16
C LEU A 29 1.02 -10.21 3.88
N GLN A 30 0.16 -10.01 2.88
CA GLN A 30 0.54 -9.37 1.64
C GLN A 30 0.96 -7.91 1.85
N SER A 31 0.19 -7.15 2.64
CA SER A 31 0.57 -5.77 2.95
C SER A 31 1.86 -5.72 3.77
N ALA A 32 2.06 -6.65 4.70
CA ALA A 32 3.29 -6.73 5.47
C ALA A 32 4.51 -7.04 4.57
N ARG A 33 4.34 -7.94 3.62
CA ARG A 33 5.40 -8.26 2.64
C ARG A 33 5.73 -7.07 1.76
N ALA A 34 4.70 -6.34 1.31
CA ALA A 34 4.89 -5.15 0.50
C ALA A 34 5.69 -4.08 1.24
N VAL A 35 5.30 -3.81 2.49
CA VAL A 35 6.03 -2.84 3.33
C VAL A 35 7.48 -3.26 3.52
N ARG A 36 7.72 -4.51 3.88
CA ARG A 36 9.08 -5.00 4.12
C ARG A 36 9.95 -4.84 2.88
N ALA A 37 9.42 -5.21 1.71
CA ALA A 37 10.17 -5.10 0.47
C ALA A 37 10.37 -3.64 0.04
N ALA A 38 9.46 -2.73 0.43
CA ALA A 38 9.52 -1.32 0.06
C ALA A 38 10.36 -0.46 1.02
N ILE A 39 10.92 -1.02 2.08
CA ILE A 39 11.69 -0.26 3.08
C ILE A 39 12.71 0.71 2.45
N PRO A 40 13.55 0.29 1.48
CA PRO A 40 14.49 1.22 0.86
C PRO A 40 13.81 2.42 0.19
N LEU A 41 12.66 2.19 -0.45
CA LEU A 41 11.90 3.26 -1.10
C LEU A 41 11.24 4.17 -0.08
N LEU A 42 10.72 3.62 1.00
CA LEU A 42 10.09 4.39 2.07
C LEU A 42 11.11 5.24 2.84
N LYS A 43 12.33 4.75 3.00
CA LYS A 43 13.41 5.55 3.61
C LYS A 43 13.77 6.76 2.78
N ASP A 44 13.64 6.66 1.47
CA ASP A 44 13.95 7.75 0.54
C ASP A 44 12.79 8.74 0.39
N ALA A 45 11.63 8.44 0.90
CA ALA A 45 10.46 9.32 0.82
C ALA A 45 10.63 10.52 1.76
N SER A 46 10.10 11.67 1.35
CA SER A 46 10.13 12.87 2.19
C SER A 46 9.20 12.76 3.41
N LYS A 47 8.10 12.02 3.25
CA LYS A 47 7.18 11.67 4.34
C LYS A 47 6.36 10.44 3.93
N VAL A 48 5.82 9.73 4.91
CA VAL A 48 5.03 8.52 4.66
C VAL A 48 3.70 8.62 5.39
N ALA A 49 2.61 8.38 4.67
CA ALA A 49 1.27 8.30 5.23
C ALA A 49 0.79 6.85 5.21
N ILE A 50 0.03 6.45 6.21
CA ILE A 50 -0.68 5.17 6.20
C ILE A 50 -2.11 5.44 5.76
N LEU A 51 -2.57 4.68 4.77
CA LEU A 51 -3.95 4.70 4.30
C LEU A 51 -4.63 3.41 4.74
N GLN A 52 -5.76 3.53 5.38
CA GLN A 52 -6.48 2.35 5.88
C GLN A 52 -7.96 2.47 5.60
N ASN A 53 -8.53 1.43 4.96
CA ASN A 53 -9.98 1.31 4.85
C ASN A 53 -10.45 0.41 5.99
N PRO A 54 -11.22 0.93 6.96
CA PRO A 54 -11.63 0.15 8.11
C PRO A 54 -12.60 -0.98 7.79
N ASP A 55 -13.23 -0.95 6.63
CA ASP A 55 -14.17 -2.00 6.20
C ASP A 55 -13.44 -3.16 5.49
N GLU A 56 -12.16 -3.00 5.19
CA GLU A 56 -11.37 -3.96 4.42
C GLU A 56 -10.16 -4.49 5.21
N LEU A 57 -10.25 -4.50 6.53
CA LEU A 57 -9.17 -5.01 7.36
C LEU A 57 -9.14 -6.54 7.36
N ASP A 58 -7.94 -7.08 7.42
CA ASP A 58 -7.75 -8.51 7.63
C ASP A 58 -8.01 -8.81 9.11
N LEU A 59 -9.07 -9.53 9.37
CA LEU A 59 -9.48 -9.94 10.72
C LEU A 59 -9.08 -11.38 11.03
N SER A 60 -8.27 -12.01 10.20
CA SER A 60 -7.78 -13.36 10.41
C SER A 60 -6.95 -13.45 11.70
N PRO A 61 -6.90 -14.60 12.36
CA PRO A 61 -5.99 -14.80 13.48
C PRO A 61 -4.55 -14.49 13.08
N GLY A 62 -3.87 -13.68 13.89
CA GLY A 62 -2.49 -13.25 13.62
C GLY A 62 -2.35 -12.03 12.73
N ALA A 63 -3.43 -11.57 12.09
CA ALA A 63 -3.39 -10.32 11.35
C ALA A 63 -3.22 -9.13 12.29
N GLN A 64 -2.55 -8.08 11.82
CA GLN A 64 -2.21 -6.93 12.65
C GLN A 64 -2.59 -5.63 11.96
N ALA A 65 -3.89 -5.35 11.94
CA ALA A 65 -4.44 -4.22 11.23
C ALA A 65 -4.20 -2.87 11.92
N ASP A 66 -3.87 -2.85 13.20
CA ASP A 66 -3.65 -1.59 13.94
C ASP A 66 -2.50 -0.79 13.30
N PRO A 67 -2.79 0.41 12.76
CA PRO A 67 -1.76 1.20 12.08
C PRO A 67 -0.65 1.68 13.02
N ARG A 68 -0.91 1.72 14.33
CA ARG A 68 0.13 2.10 15.31
C ARG A 68 1.24 1.05 15.37
N ARG A 69 0.93 -0.21 15.13
CA ARG A 69 1.94 -1.27 15.06
C ARG A 69 2.83 -1.10 13.84
N LEU A 70 2.23 -0.77 12.70
CA LEU A 70 2.98 -0.48 11.50
C LEU A 70 3.87 0.75 11.70
N ALA A 71 3.32 1.80 12.30
CA ALA A 71 4.09 3.02 12.57
C ALA A 71 5.33 2.72 13.44
N ARG A 72 5.17 1.91 14.49
CA ARG A 72 6.30 1.52 15.34
C ARG A 72 7.33 0.68 14.58
N TYR A 73 6.87 -0.25 13.74
CA TYR A 73 7.75 -1.06 12.91
C TYR A 73 8.61 -0.19 11.99
N LEU A 74 7.99 0.77 11.33
CA LEU A 74 8.68 1.68 10.42
C LEU A 74 9.60 2.66 11.17
N ASP A 75 9.16 3.17 12.31
CA ASP A 75 9.97 4.07 13.14
C ASP A 75 11.27 3.40 13.59
N ALA A 76 11.20 2.12 13.96
CA ALA A 76 12.38 1.34 14.32
C ALA A 76 13.39 1.22 13.17
N ARG A 77 12.98 1.49 11.95
CA ARG A 77 13.82 1.47 10.75
C ARG A 77 14.15 2.86 10.23
N GLY A 78 13.89 3.88 11.03
CA GLY A 78 14.17 5.26 10.67
C GLY A 78 13.16 5.90 9.73
N ILE A 79 11.95 5.33 9.63
CA ILE A 79 10.87 5.86 8.80
C ILE A 79 9.76 6.37 9.70
N ALA A 80 9.66 7.69 9.82
CA ALA A 80 8.59 8.31 10.61
C ALA A 80 7.30 8.39 9.79
N ILE A 81 6.18 8.04 10.43
CA ILE A 81 4.87 8.19 9.81
C ILE A 81 4.36 9.60 10.08
N ASP A 82 4.02 10.30 8.99
CA ASP A 82 3.49 11.65 9.03
C ASP A 82 2.03 11.67 9.52
N THR A 83 1.20 10.78 8.96
CA THR A 83 -0.20 10.72 9.30
C THR A 83 -0.80 9.35 8.96
N THR A 84 -1.91 9.03 9.62
CA THR A 84 -2.73 7.89 9.27
C THR A 84 -4.09 8.41 8.83
N ILE A 85 -4.53 7.98 7.64
CA ILE A 85 -5.73 8.45 7.00
C ILE A 85 -6.71 7.31 6.83
N GLU A 86 -7.91 7.50 7.33
CA GLU A 86 -9.01 6.57 7.10
C GLU A 86 -9.60 6.84 5.73
N VAL A 87 -9.63 5.81 4.90
CA VAL A 87 -10.12 5.90 3.52
C VAL A 87 -11.40 5.09 3.40
N ARG A 88 -12.49 5.73 3.04
CA ARG A 88 -13.75 5.07 2.83
C ARG A 88 -14.20 5.24 1.38
N GLY A 89 -14.88 4.25 0.85
CA GLY A 89 -15.38 4.31 -0.50
C GLY A 89 -15.85 2.94 -0.97
N ARG A 90 -16.77 2.96 -1.91
CA ARG A 90 -17.35 1.75 -2.47
C ARG A 90 -16.34 0.94 -3.29
N HIS A 91 -15.44 1.67 -3.96
CA HIS A 91 -14.39 1.07 -4.77
C HIS A 91 -13.05 1.32 -4.08
N VAL A 92 -12.59 0.33 -3.34
CA VAL A 92 -11.45 0.46 -2.43
C VAL A 92 -10.18 0.88 -3.15
N GLY A 93 -9.87 0.25 -4.28
CA GLY A 93 -8.66 0.59 -5.04
C GLY A 93 -8.66 2.02 -5.52
N GLN A 94 -9.77 2.51 -6.06
CA GLN A 94 -9.88 3.89 -6.51
C GLN A 94 -9.82 4.87 -5.33
N ALA A 95 -10.48 4.52 -4.21
CA ALA A 95 -10.45 5.35 -3.02
C ALA A 95 -9.02 5.49 -2.46
N LEU A 96 -8.25 4.41 -2.47
CA LEU A 96 -6.83 4.45 -2.06
C LEU A 96 -6.00 5.31 -2.99
N LEU A 97 -6.18 5.18 -4.30
CA LEU A 97 -5.49 6.02 -5.28
C LEU A 97 -5.83 7.50 -5.09
N ASP A 98 -7.11 7.81 -4.90
CA ASP A 98 -7.56 9.19 -4.69
C ASP A 98 -6.96 9.78 -3.42
N ALA A 99 -6.92 9.00 -2.34
CA ALA A 99 -6.30 9.43 -1.08
C ALA A 99 -4.80 9.66 -1.25
N ALA A 100 -4.11 8.78 -1.96
CA ALA A 100 -2.70 8.93 -2.25
C ALA A 100 -2.45 10.23 -3.05
N CYS A 101 -3.27 10.48 -4.07
CA CYS A 101 -3.16 11.71 -4.88
C CYS A 101 -3.43 12.96 -4.04
N LYS A 102 -4.43 12.94 -3.19
CA LYS A 102 -4.75 14.08 -2.30
C LYS A 102 -3.60 14.41 -1.35
N ASN A 103 -2.80 13.42 -1.02
CA ASN A 103 -1.64 13.60 -0.15
C ASN A 103 -0.35 13.78 -0.95
N ALA A 104 -0.45 14.04 -2.23
CA ALA A 104 0.67 14.26 -3.14
C ALA A 104 1.67 13.10 -3.16
N ALA A 105 1.21 11.89 -2.85
CA ALA A 105 2.08 10.72 -2.83
C ALA A 105 2.58 10.39 -4.23
N ALA A 106 3.88 10.22 -4.37
CA ALA A 106 4.51 9.79 -5.61
C ALA A 106 4.65 8.27 -5.68
N LEU A 107 4.46 7.59 -4.55
CA LEU A 107 4.55 6.14 -4.42
C LEU A 107 3.42 5.65 -3.53
N LEU A 108 2.74 4.59 -3.96
CA LEU A 108 1.77 3.86 -3.16
C LEU A 108 2.24 2.42 -3.02
N VAL A 109 2.45 1.99 -1.78
CA VAL A 109 2.84 0.62 -1.43
C VAL A 109 1.59 -0.12 -0.98
N ALA A 110 1.30 -1.27 -1.57
CA ALA A 110 0.12 -2.05 -1.23
C ALA A 110 0.37 -3.54 -1.39
N GLY A 111 -0.32 -4.34 -0.59
CA GLY A 111 -0.41 -5.76 -0.81
C GLY A 111 -1.33 -6.03 -2.01
N ALA A 112 -0.94 -6.97 -2.83
CA ALA A 112 -1.75 -7.42 -3.95
C ALA A 112 -2.49 -8.71 -3.55
N TYR A 113 -3.72 -8.85 -4.00
CA TYR A 113 -4.55 -10.03 -3.76
C TYR A 113 -4.92 -10.26 -2.30
N GLY A 114 -4.82 -9.22 -1.46
CA GLY A 114 -4.96 -9.34 0.00
C GLY A 114 -6.32 -9.88 0.45
N HIS A 115 -7.38 -9.53 -0.24
CA HIS A 115 -8.74 -9.97 0.05
C HIS A 115 -9.35 -10.81 -1.07
N SER A 116 -8.53 -11.52 -1.80
CA SER A 116 -9.00 -12.51 -2.75
C SER A 116 -9.63 -13.68 -1.99
N ARG A 117 -10.85 -13.50 -1.57
CA ARG A 117 -11.62 -14.49 -0.82
C ARG A 117 -12.02 -15.69 -1.64
N ILE A 118 -12.02 -15.50 -2.92
CA ILE A 118 -12.41 -16.50 -3.88
C ILE A 118 -11.17 -16.73 -4.71
N GLY A 119 -10.51 -17.85 -4.52
CA GLY A 119 -9.26 -18.19 -5.21
C GLY A 119 -9.32 -18.18 -6.73
N GLU A 120 -10.40 -17.70 -7.29
CA GLU A 120 -10.64 -17.62 -8.71
C GLU A 120 -10.12 -16.35 -9.35
N ALA A 121 -10.00 -15.26 -8.58
CA ALA A 121 -9.52 -14.01 -9.10
C ALA A 121 -8.02 -13.94 -8.94
N LEU A 122 -7.30 -13.91 -10.04
CA LEU A 122 -5.86 -13.67 -10.03
C LEU A 122 -5.53 -12.29 -9.45
N PHE A 123 -6.50 -11.37 -9.49
CA PHE A 123 -6.36 -10.04 -8.97
C PHE A 123 -7.59 -9.67 -8.16
N GLY A 124 -7.40 -9.16 -6.95
CA GLY A 124 -8.49 -8.56 -6.19
C GLY A 124 -9.01 -7.31 -6.91
N GLY A 125 -10.25 -6.93 -6.62
CA GLY A 125 -10.86 -5.74 -7.24
C GLY A 125 -10.04 -4.47 -7.01
N ALA A 126 -9.51 -4.28 -5.81
CA ALA A 126 -8.66 -3.14 -5.48
C ALA A 126 -7.37 -3.14 -6.30
N THR A 127 -6.67 -4.27 -6.38
CA THR A 127 -5.45 -4.40 -7.17
C THR A 127 -5.72 -4.12 -8.64
N ARG A 128 -6.80 -4.67 -9.17
CA ARG A 128 -7.18 -4.46 -10.57
C ARG A 128 -7.45 -2.98 -10.87
N ALA A 129 -8.17 -2.30 -9.98
CA ALA A 129 -8.45 -0.87 -10.13
C ALA A 129 -7.16 -0.05 -10.12
N MET A 130 -6.24 -0.36 -9.21
CA MET A 130 -4.95 0.32 -9.13
C MET A 130 -4.12 0.10 -10.41
N LEU A 131 -4.08 -1.12 -10.92
CA LEU A 131 -3.32 -1.44 -12.13
C LEU A 131 -3.91 -0.81 -13.38
N SER A 132 -5.22 -0.61 -13.43
CA SER A 132 -5.92 -0.03 -14.58
C SER A 132 -5.80 1.47 -14.65
N ALA A 133 -5.46 2.15 -13.57
CA ALA A 133 -5.32 3.60 -13.55
C ALA A 133 -4.13 4.03 -14.40
N LYS A 134 -4.34 5.02 -15.27
CA LYS A 134 -3.31 5.51 -16.20
C LYS A 134 -2.42 6.59 -15.59
N THR A 135 -2.92 7.24 -14.57
CA THR A 135 -2.23 8.33 -13.88
C THR A 135 -2.21 8.06 -12.37
N GLY A 136 -1.41 8.81 -11.65
CA GLY A 136 -1.32 8.68 -10.20
C GLY A 136 0.07 8.29 -9.73
N PRO A 137 0.22 7.84 -8.48
CA PRO A 137 1.52 7.47 -7.94
C PRO A 137 2.07 6.21 -8.62
N HIS A 138 3.38 6.06 -8.57
CA HIS A 138 3.99 4.77 -8.85
C HIS A 138 3.42 3.74 -7.86
N LEU A 139 3.31 2.50 -8.29
CA LEU A 139 2.79 1.43 -7.44
C LEU A 139 3.90 0.44 -7.09
N PHE A 140 3.94 0.06 -5.83
CA PHE A 140 4.77 -1.04 -5.36
C PHE A 140 3.85 -2.08 -4.74
N LEU A 141 3.70 -3.22 -5.40
CA LEU A 141 2.75 -4.25 -5.03
C LEU A 141 3.50 -5.53 -4.68
N SER A 142 3.07 -6.20 -3.62
CA SER A 142 3.60 -7.51 -3.25
C SER A 142 2.47 -8.45 -2.86
N HIS A 143 2.60 -9.67 -3.30
CA HIS A 143 1.65 -10.72 -2.98
C HIS A 143 2.00 -11.42 -1.66
#